data_a07332958843bb635aa8c76c1b5551c6
#
_entry.id   a07332958843bb635aa8c76c1b5551c6
#
_cell.length_a   1.000
_cell.length_b   1.000
_cell.length_c   1.000
_cell.angle_alpha   90.00
_cell.angle_beta   90.00
_cell.angle_gamma   90.00
#
_symmetry.space_group_name_H-M   'P 1'
#
loop_
_entity.id
_entity.type
_entity.pdbx_description
1 polymer ?
#
loop_
_entity_poly.entity_id
_entity_poly.type
_entity_poly.pdbx_seq_one_letter_code
_entity_poly.pdbx_strand_id
1 'polypeptide(L)'
;YSQKGTGNARHSSKKAPIFVGGGIAHGPKGQDNYKTRKLNKSEKKMSIASLITEKNKSNNVIIFDDFGKKIEKTKEMFELLKKFDANNSLLIVDTKSKDNIFRSTKNIPNVKITDPNHFSAFDLVKYKKIIFTESSVKELEKRYQ
;
A
#
# COMPACT_ATOMS: atom_id res chain seq x y z
N TYR A 1 27.53 -10.99 44.72
CA TYR A 1 27.94 -11.42 46.03
C TYR A 1 29.42 -11.81 46.04
N SER A 2 29.97 -12.10 47.21
CA SER A 2 31.38 -12.40 47.35
C SER A 2 31.83 -13.61 46.52
N GLN A 3 32.94 -13.49 45.79
CA GLN A 3 33.44 -14.51 44.86
C GLN A 3 34.11 -15.69 45.58
N LYS A 4 34.60 -15.48 46.80
CA LYS A 4 35.30 -16.50 47.63
C LYS A 4 34.75 -16.49 49.07
N GLY A 5 34.88 -17.59 49.78
CA GLY A 5 34.49 -17.69 51.18
C GLY A 5 33.04 -17.96 51.48
N THR A 6 32.20 -18.19 50.44
CA THR A 6 30.76 -18.43 50.60
C THR A 6 30.34 -19.90 50.56
N GLY A 7 31.26 -20.81 50.22
CA GLY A 7 30.95 -22.23 50.03
C GLY A 7 30.09 -22.57 48.83
N ASN A 8 29.68 -21.57 48.05
CA ASN A 8 28.79 -21.71 46.88
C ASN A 8 29.57 -21.51 45.57
N ALA A 9 28.94 -21.90 44.45
CA ALA A 9 29.46 -21.63 43.10
C ALA A 9 29.65 -20.12 42.88
N ARG A 10 30.67 -19.75 42.09
CA ARG A 10 31.02 -18.35 41.83
C ARG A 10 30.08 -17.72 40.83
N HIS A 11 29.31 -16.73 41.27
CA HIS A 11 28.44 -15.92 40.44
C HIS A 11 28.54 -14.44 40.84
N SER A 12 28.51 -13.54 39.90
CA SER A 12 28.69 -12.12 40.25
C SER A 12 27.44 -11.54 40.94
N SER A 13 26.24 -12.01 40.58
CA SER A 13 24.98 -11.53 41.13
C SER A 13 23.94 -12.62 41.24
N LYS A 14 23.12 -12.57 42.30
CA LYS A 14 21.93 -13.43 42.44
C LYS A 14 20.81 -13.11 41.45
N LYS A 15 20.93 -11.99 40.68
CA LYS A 15 20.04 -11.63 39.59
C LYS A 15 20.36 -12.36 38.29
N ALA A 16 21.39 -13.20 38.25
CA ALA A 16 21.71 -13.95 37.03
C ALA A 16 20.57 -14.89 36.61
N PRO A 17 20.36 -15.17 35.31
CA PRO A 17 19.26 -16.00 34.82
C PRO A 17 19.24 -17.45 35.35
N ILE A 18 20.33 -17.92 35.90
CA ILE A 18 20.44 -19.28 36.46
C ILE A 18 19.77 -19.42 37.83
N PHE A 19 19.46 -18.32 38.49
CA PHE A 19 18.83 -18.36 39.83
C PHE A 19 17.32 -18.23 39.73
N VAL A 20 16.59 -18.89 40.60
CA VAL A 20 15.14 -18.71 40.75
C VAL A 20 14.88 -17.25 41.16
N GLY A 21 14.00 -16.55 40.38
CA GLY A 21 13.75 -15.11 40.55
C GLY A 21 14.83 -14.21 39.93
N GLY A 22 15.80 -14.76 39.21
CA GLY A 22 16.78 -14.01 38.42
C GLY A 22 16.21 -13.42 37.15
N GLY A 23 17.03 -12.73 36.38
CA GLY A 23 16.66 -12.14 35.11
C GLY A 23 16.33 -13.18 34.03
N ILE A 24 15.71 -12.74 32.95
CA ILE A 24 15.38 -13.57 31.77
C ILE A 24 16.49 -13.40 30.73
N ALA A 25 17.16 -14.52 30.34
CA ALA A 25 18.08 -14.52 29.22
C ALA A 25 17.28 -14.34 27.90
N HIS A 26 17.72 -13.43 27.03
CA HIS A 26 17.06 -13.14 25.77
C HIS A 26 15.57 -12.78 25.92
N GLY A 27 15.21 -12.06 26.97
CA GLY A 27 13.85 -11.56 27.19
C GLY A 27 13.28 -10.73 26.02
N PRO A 28 12.01 -10.34 26.10
CA PRO A 28 11.36 -9.59 25.05
C PRO A 28 12.10 -8.28 24.76
N LYS A 29 12.46 -8.09 23.50
CA LYS A 29 13.26 -6.94 23.04
C LYS A 29 12.41 -5.86 22.36
N GLY A 30 11.07 -5.93 22.46
CA GLY A 30 10.16 -5.02 21.80
C GLY A 30 9.83 -5.42 20.33
N GLN A 31 9.01 -4.63 19.69
CA GLN A 31 8.49 -4.95 18.36
C GLN A 31 9.55 -4.95 17.26
N ASP A 32 10.62 -4.19 17.40
CA ASP A 32 11.68 -4.06 16.40
C ASP A 32 12.45 -5.35 16.14
N ASN A 33 12.41 -6.30 17.08
CA ASN A 33 13.08 -7.59 16.96
C ASN A 33 12.23 -8.70 16.32
N TYR A 34 10.95 -8.46 16.11
CA TYR A 34 10.11 -9.43 15.43
C TYR A 34 10.32 -9.33 13.92
N LYS A 35 10.75 -10.43 13.30
CA LYS A 35 10.87 -10.51 11.85
C LYS A 35 9.47 -10.37 11.22
N THR A 36 9.20 -9.24 10.58
CA THR A 36 8.00 -9.09 9.76
C THR A 36 8.09 -10.01 8.55
N ARG A 37 7.09 -10.87 8.36
CA ARG A 37 7.00 -11.70 7.14
C ARG A 37 6.75 -10.81 5.94
N LYS A 38 7.57 -10.94 4.91
CA LYS A 38 7.36 -10.27 3.62
C LYS A 38 6.50 -11.16 2.73
N LEU A 39 5.47 -10.58 2.12
CA LEU A 39 4.67 -11.26 1.09
C LEU A 39 5.52 -11.52 -0.16
N ASN A 40 5.30 -12.68 -0.79
CA ASN A 40 5.93 -13.03 -2.05
C ASN A 40 5.49 -12.11 -3.19
N LYS A 41 6.31 -11.97 -4.22
CA LYS A 41 5.97 -11.14 -5.39
C LYS A 41 4.74 -11.67 -6.13
N SER A 42 4.61 -13.00 -6.26
CA SER A 42 3.46 -13.66 -6.89
C SER A 42 2.16 -13.43 -6.12
N GLU A 43 2.18 -13.53 -4.79
CA GLU A 43 1.03 -13.26 -3.95
C GLU A 43 0.53 -11.81 -4.09
N LYS A 44 1.45 -10.85 -4.15
CA LYS A 44 1.12 -9.44 -4.38
C LYS A 44 0.48 -9.22 -5.76
N LYS A 45 1.02 -9.84 -6.80
CA LYS A 45 0.44 -9.78 -8.15
C LYS A 45 -0.98 -10.38 -8.17
N MET A 46 -1.14 -11.57 -7.60
CA MET A 46 -2.42 -12.25 -7.53
C MET A 46 -3.48 -11.44 -6.76
N SER A 47 -3.11 -10.81 -5.63
CA SER A 47 -4.03 -9.98 -4.87
C SER A 47 -4.54 -8.77 -5.65
N ILE A 48 -3.68 -8.11 -6.41
CA ILE A 48 -4.07 -6.97 -7.27
C ILE A 48 -4.98 -7.44 -8.40
N ALA A 49 -4.66 -8.54 -9.08
CA ALA A 49 -5.49 -9.09 -10.15
C ALA A 49 -6.88 -9.50 -9.65
N SER A 50 -6.96 -10.14 -8.48
CA SER A 50 -8.23 -10.52 -7.86
C SER A 50 -9.09 -9.31 -7.51
N LEU A 51 -8.49 -8.23 -6.95
CA LEU A 51 -9.21 -7.00 -6.62
C LEU A 51 -9.73 -6.27 -7.86
N ILE A 52 -8.95 -6.21 -8.94
CA ILE A 52 -9.40 -5.61 -10.21
C ILE A 52 -10.57 -6.43 -10.77
N THR A 53 -10.48 -7.76 -10.73
CA THR A 53 -11.55 -8.65 -11.19
C THR A 53 -12.85 -8.44 -10.38
N GLU A 54 -12.75 -8.31 -9.07
CA GLU A 54 -13.89 -8.05 -8.19
C GLU A 54 -14.53 -6.69 -8.50
N LYS A 55 -13.70 -5.65 -8.67
CA LYS A 55 -14.17 -4.31 -9.06
C LYS A 55 -14.85 -4.32 -10.42
N ASN A 56 -14.33 -5.08 -11.37
CA ASN A 56 -14.94 -5.22 -12.70
C ASN A 56 -16.31 -5.94 -12.62
N LYS A 57 -16.42 -7.04 -11.87
CA LYS A 57 -17.69 -7.73 -11.62
C LYS A 57 -18.74 -6.82 -10.98
N SER A 58 -18.31 -5.88 -10.15
CA SER A 58 -19.17 -4.90 -9.48
C SER A 58 -19.46 -3.65 -10.33
N ASN A 59 -19.06 -3.63 -11.61
CA ASN A 59 -19.20 -2.48 -12.52
C ASN A 59 -18.58 -1.17 -11.97
N ASN A 60 -17.51 -1.28 -11.20
CA ASN A 60 -16.79 -0.16 -10.60
C ASN A 60 -15.49 0.19 -11.35
N VAL A 61 -15.27 -0.35 -12.54
CA VAL A 61 -14.13 -0.06 -13.42
C VAL A 61 -14.63 0.77 -14.59
N ILE A 62 -13.95 1.87 -14.89
CA ILE A 62 -14.23 2.76 -16.01
C ILE A 62 -12.92 2.91 -16.80
N ILE A 63 -13.01 2.81 -18.12
CA ILE A 63 -11.86 3.00 -19.01
C ILE A 63 -12.13 4.21 -19.88
N PHE A 64 -11.19 5.13 -19.94
CA PHE A 64 -11.18 6.26 -20.86
C PHE A 64 -10.09 6.08 -21.90
N ASP A 65 -10.35 6.47 -23.13
CA ASP A 65 -9.37 6.43 -24.21
C ASP A 65 -8.19 7.35 -23.88
N ASP A 66 -8.49 8.61 -23.55
CA ASP A 66 -7.53 9.57 -22.98
C ASP A 66 -8.32 10.68 -22.26
N PHE A 67 -7.75 11.26 -21.23
CA PHE A 67 -8.36 12.43 -20.55
C PHE A 67 -8.29 13.72 -21.39
N GLY A 68 -7.73 13.65 -22.59
CA GLY A 68 -7.54 14.79 -23.49
C GLY A 68 -6.57 15.84 -22.93
N LYS A 69 -5.76 16.44 -23.78
CA LYS A 69 -4.77 17.47 -23.41
C LYS A 69 -5.37 18.77 -22.81
N LYS A 70 -6.69 18.84 -22.60
CA LYS A 70 -7.40 20.10 -22.27
C LYS A 70 -7.97 20.19 -20.86
N ILE A 71 -7.89 19.15 -20.02
CA ILE A 71 -8.43 19.24 -18.65
C ILE A 71 -7.35 19.81 -17.72
N GLU A 72 -7.23 21.12 -17.70
CA GLU A 72 -6.28 21.84 -16.83
C GLU A 72 -6.96 22.36 -15.55
N LYS A 73 -8.29 22.58 -15.61
CA LYS A 73 -9.04 23.17 -14.50
C LYS A 73 -9.66 22.10 -13.60
N THR A 74 -9.56 22.30 -12.29
CA THR A 74 -10.18 21.43 -11.27
C THR A 74 -11.68 21.31 -11.41
N LYS A 75 -12.35 22.39 -11.84
CA LYS A 75 -13.81 22.43 -12.03
C LYS A 75 -14.26 21.46 -13.14
N GLU A 76 -13.57 21.46 -14.27
CA GLU A 76 -13.87 20.58 -15.39
C GLU A 76 -13.69 19.10 -15.02
N MET A 77 -12.61 18.79 -14.29
CA MET A 77 -12.34 17.44 -13.80
C MET A 77 -13.39 17.00 -12.78
N PHE A 78 -13.79 17.88 -11.89
CA PHE A 78 -14.83 17.58 -10.91
C PHE A 78 -16.18 17.29 -11.56
N GLU A 79 -16.60 18.09 -12.55
CA GLU A 79 -17.82 17.89 -13.30
C GLU A 79 -17.79 16.55 -14.08
N LEU A 80 -16.64 16.21 -14.66
CA LEU A 80 -16.45 14.92 -15.33
C LEU A 80 -16.61 13.76 -14.37
N LEU A 81 -15.93 13.80 -13.23
CA LEU A 81 -16.03 12.75 -12.21
C LEU A 81 -17.46 12.62 -11.67
N LYS A 82 -18.16 13.73 -11.51
CA LYS A 82 -19.56 13.74 -11.06
C LYS A 82 -20.50 13.07 -12.05
N LYS A 83 -20.30 13.25 -13.37
CA LYS A 83 -21.11 12.60 -14.42
C LYS A 83 -21.03 11.07 -14.35
N PHE A 84 -19.92 10.53 -13.89
CA PHE A 84 -19.69 9.08 -13.75
C PHE A 84 -19.89 8.55 -12.33
N ASP A 85 -20.44 9.38 -11.40
CA ASP A 85 -20.54 9.05 -9.97
C ASP A 85 -19.21 8.62 -9.35
N ALA A 86 -18.11 9.18 -9.84
CA ALA A 86 -16.75 8.80 -9.49
C ALA A 86 -16.13 9.74 -8.43
N ASN A 87 -16.95 10.24 -7.50
CA ASN A 87 -16.51 11.14 -6.42
C ASN A 87 -15.51 10.48 -5.43
N ASN A 88 -15.50 9.15 -5.38
CA ASN A 88 -14.53 8.36 -4.62
C ASN A 88 -13.85 7.41 -5.58
N SER A 89 -12.79 7.88 -6.24
CA SER A 89 -12.15 7.15 -7.32
C SER A 89 -10.62 7.16 -7.25
N LEU A 90 -10.04 6.06 -7.75
CA LEU A 90 -8.62 5.93 -8.02
C LEU A 90 -8.41 6.08 -9.53
N LEU A 91 -7.66 7.11 -9.93
CA LEU A 91 -7.28 7.31 -11.32
C LEU A 91 -5.91 6.67 -11.55
N ILE A 92 -5.84 5.73 -12.47
CA ILE A 92 -4.60 5.09 -12.89
C ILE A 92 -4.30 5.58 -14.31
N VAL A 93 -3.35 6.49 -14.39
CA VAL A 93 -3.06 7.26 -15.60
C VAL A 93 -1.61 7.04 -15.99
N ASP A 94 -1.37 6.94 -17.29
CA ASP A 94 -0.02 6.85 -17.85
C ASP A 94 0.87 8.04 -17.48
N THR A 95 2.15 7.80 -17.37
CA THR A 95 3.17 8.80 -16.94
C THR A 95 3.19 10.04 -17.83
N LYS A 96 2.85 9.91 -19.12
CA LYS A 96 2.85 11.02 -20.08
C LYS A 96 1.73 12.04 -19.88
N SER A 97 0.56 11.58 -19.44
CA SER A 97 -0.63 12.42 -19.24
C SER A 97 -0.79 12.86 -17.77
N LYS A 98 0.06 12.38 -16.88
CA LYS A 98 -0.07 12.51 -15.43
C LYS A 98 0.00 13.94 -14.93
N ASP A 99 0.90 14.77 -15.44
CA ASP A 99 1.19 16.08 -14.84
C ASP A 99 0.01 17.05 -14.90
N ASN A 100 -0.68 17.10 -16.02
CA ASN A 100 -1.86 17.97 -16.20
C ASN A 100 -3.05 17.48 -15.38
N ILE A 101 -3.30 16.16 -15.42
CA ILE A 101 -4.38 15.53 -14.67
C ILE A 101 -4.11 15.60 -13.17
N PHE A 102 -2.86 15.46 -12.74
CA PHE A 102 -2.47 15.59 -11.34
C PHE A 102 -2.77 16.99 -10.79
N ARG A 103 -2.45 18.05 -11.55
CA ARG A 103 -2.75 19.43 -11.13
C ARG A 103 -4.24 19.67 -10.98
N SER A 104 -5.05 19.15 -11.90
CA SER A 104 -6.51 19.31 -11.89
C SER A 104 -7.21 18.47 -10.82
N THR A 105 -6.63 17.36 -10.36
CA THR A 105 -7.27 16.45 -9.38
C THR A 105 -6.74 16.58 -7.96
N LYS A 106 -5.53 17.09 -7.76
CA LYS A 106 -4.87 17.17 -6.44
C LYS A 106 -5.75 17.80 -5.34
N ASN A 107 -6.59 18.76 -5.69
CA ASN A 107 -7.47 19.48 -4.76
C ASN A 107 -8.85 18.82 -4.57
N ILE A 108 -9.16 17.76 -5.30
CA ILE A 108 -10.45 17.09 -5.18
C ILE A 108 -10.37 16.07 -4.05
N PRO A 109 -11.23 16.17 -3.02
CA PRO A 109 -11.25 15.20 -1.93
C PRO A 109 -11.66 13.81 -2.44
N ASN A 110 -11.15 12.76 -1.80
CA ASN A 110 -11.45 11.36 -2.11
C ASN A 110 -11.09 10.89 -3.53
N VAL A 111 -10.22 11.62 -4.22
CA VAL A 111 -9.66 11.23 -5.52
C VAL A 111 -8.15 11.11 -5.40
N LYS A 112 -7.59 10.01 -5.86
CA LYS A 112 -6.15 9.78 -5.90
C LYS A 112 -5.73 9.46 -7.33
N ILE A 113 -4.61 10.02 -7.76
CA ILE A 113 -3.95 9.63 -9.00
C ILE A 113 -2.73 8.81 -8.70
N THR A 114 -2.49 7.80 -9.52
CA THR A 114 -1.31 6.95 -9.43
C THR A 114 -0.92 6.44 -10.81
N ASP A 115 0.31 5.97 -10.91
CA ASP A 115 0.81 5.31 -12.11
C ASP A 115 0.43 3.82 -12.13
N PRO A 116 0.40 3.19 -13.32
CA PRO A 116 0.15 1.75 -13.45
C PRO A 116 1.15 0.88 -12.67
N ASN A 117 2.32 1.42 -12.38
CA ASN A 117 3.39 0.71 -11.69
C ASN A 117 3.44 0.93 -10.17
N HIS A 118 2.78 1.96 -9.66
CA HIS A 118 2.94 2.43 -8.27
C HIS A 118 1.69 2.35 -7.39
N PHE A 119 0.56 1.83 -7.89
CA PHE A 119 -0.61 1.63 -7.04
C PHE A 119 -0.49 0.36 -6.18
N SER A 120 -1.16 0.37 -5.05
CA SER A 120 -1.18 -0.75 -4.09
C SER A 120 -2.55 -1.43 -4.02
N ALA A 121 -2.58 -2.66 -3.51
CA ALA A 121 -3.84 -3.35 -3.20
C ALA A 121 -4.71 -2.54 -2.23
N PHE A 122 -4.09 -1.83 -1.27
CA PHE A 122 -4.80 -0.94 -0.36
C PHE A 122 -5.55 0.18 -1.10
N ASP A 123 -4.93 0.78 -2.11
CA ASP A 123 -5.58 1.82 -2.91
C ASP A 123 -6.82 1.27 -3.64
N LEU A 124 -6.72 0.05 -4.21
CA LEU A 124 -7.85 -0.60 -4.87
C LEU A 124 -9.03 -0.86 -3.93
N VAL A 125 -8.76 -1.21 -2.68
CA VAL A 125 -9.81 -1.44 -1.66
C VAL A 125 -10.40 -0.13 -1.19
N LYS A 126 -9.56 0.87 -0.92
CA LYS A 126 -9.98 2.16 -0.35
C LYS A 126 -10.94 2.93 -1.25
N TYR A 127 -10.69 2.95 -2.55
CA TYR A 127 -11.49 3.71 -3.50
C TYR A 127 -12.61 2.85 -4.09
N LYS A 128 -13.81 3.44 -4.22
CA LYS A 128 -14.99 2.72 -4.72
C LYS A 128 -14.85 2.42 -6.22
N LYS A 129 -14.55 3.41 -7.03
CA LYS A 129 -14.40 3.28 -8.48
C LYS A 129 -12.93 3.39 -8.89
N ILE A 130 -12.58 2.67 -9.93
CA ILE A 130 -11.24 2.72 -10.54
C ILE A 130 -11.40 3.21 -11.96
N ILE A 131 -10.60 4.19 -12.31
CA ILE A 131 -10.58 4.79 -13.64
C ILE A 131 -9.22 4.54 -14.27
N PHE A 132 -9.20 3.87 -15.40
CA PHE A 132 -8.01 3.61 -16.19
C PHE A 132 -7.99 4.45 -17.46
N THR A 133 -6.81 4.77 -17.95
CA THR A 133 -6.60 5.16 -19.34
C THR A 133 -6.30 3.92 -20.17
N GLU A 134 -6.63 3.90 -21.47
CA GLU A 134 -6.33 2.78 -22.35
C GLU A 134 -4.83 2.44 -22.36
N SER A 135 -3.98 3.46 -22.39
CA SER A 135 -2.52 3.30 -22.29
C SER A 135 -2.09 2.63 -20.98
N SER A 136 -2.71 3.00 -19.85
CA SER A 136 -2.39 2.40 -18.54
C SER A 136 -2.81 0.93 -18.45
N VAL A 137 -3.90 0.54 -19.11
CA VAL A 137 -4.31 -0.88 -19.19
C VAL A 137 -3.28 -1.70 -19.95
N LYS A 138 -2.82 -1.22 -21.11
CA LYS A 138 -1.79 -1.88 -21.90
C LYS A 138 -0.46 -2.06 -21.14
N GLU A 139 -0.11 -1.09 -20.30
CA GLU A 139 1.07 -1.21 -19.41
C GLU A 139 0.86 -2.27 -18.31
N LEU A 140 -0.33 -2.32 -17.74
CA LEU A 140 -0.68 -3.33 -16.74
C LEU A 140 -0.66 -4.75 -17.31
N GLU A 141 -1.21 -4.96 -18.49
CA GLU A 141 -1.18 -6.27 -19.15
C GLU A 141 0.25 -6.80 -19.31
N LYS A 142 1.17 -5.96 -19.77
CA LYS A 142 2.61 -6.32 -19.89
C LYS A 142 3.25 -6.69 -18.55
N ARG A 143 2.76 -6.12 -17.45
CA ARG A 143 3.31 -6.39 -16.11
C ARG A 143 2.80 -7.70 -15.51
N TYR A 144 1.59 -8.12 -15.89
CA TYR A 144 0.93 -9.29 -15.29
C TYR A 144 0.98 -10.54 -16.18
N GLN A 145 1.38 -10.40 -17.45
CA GLN A 145 1.84 -11.51 -18.26
C GLN A 145 3.20 -12.00 -17.75
#